data_0026d3635f56b3637d5df328fc47db44
#
_entry.id   0026d3635f56b3637d5df328fc47db44
#
_cell.length_a   1.000
_cell.length_b   1.000
_cell.length_c   1.000
_cell.angle_alpha   90.00
_cell.angle_beta   90.00
_cell.angle_gamma   90.00
#
_symmetry.space_group_name_H-M   'P 1'
#
loop_
_entity.id
_entity.type
_entity.pdbx_description
1 polymer ?
#
loop_
_entity_poly.entity_id
_entity_poly.type
_entity_poly.pdbx_seq_one_letter_code
_entity_poly.pdbx_strand_id
1 'polypeptide(L)'
;MAGFRALAEQVRNPGLVATQRRTALRKCLERFAPYGHRATWHHLCTRAGIGTQDRNPDPGRLMAALAELEEARNLWLAYEEDFAARRRREKHEGIRQPGALHEWHLRTWGGCDIVPCESPHRHPTARLAEVLRRVIAAMESGRQREDCPVCGGRRFVWHSDGAHPVNGPVCQECGVVTPSAVLTTATLSAARRANADRAFAAA
;
A
#
# COMPACT_ATOMS: atom_id res chain seq x y z
N MET A 1 15.91 -16.69 7.43
CA MET A 1 14.55 -16.16 7.73
C MET A 1 13.53 -16.80 6.80
N ALA A 2 12.35 -17.22 7.30
CA ALA A 2 11.30 -17.85 6.49
C ALA A 2 10.73 -16.87 5.44
N GLY A 3 10.50 -17.36 4.22
CA GLY A 3 9.85 -16.60 3.15
C GLY A 3 8.34 -16.49 3.37
N PHE A 4 7.66 -15.64 2.58
CA PHE A 4 6.21 -15.42 2.68
C PHE A 4 5.42 -16.73 2.59
N ARG A 5 5.74 -17.62 1.61
CA ARG A 5 5.04 -18.90 1.42
C ARG A 5 5.11 -19.78 2.67
N ALA A 6 6.31 -19.94 3.25
CA ALA A 6 6.49 -20.74 4.46
C ALA A 6 5.73 -20.18 5.67
N LEU A 7 5.63 -18.85 5.79
CA LEU A 7 4.84 -18.19 6.82
C LEU A 7 3.33 -18.38 6.58
N ALA A 8 2.88 -18.27 5.34
CA ALA A 8 1.49 -18.53 4.96
C ALA A 8 1.08 -19.99 5.29
N GLU A 9 1.95 -20.97 5.04
CA GLU A 9 1.70 -22.36 5.45
C GLU A 9 1.56 -22.50 6.97
N GLN A 10 2.35 -21.76 7.76
CA GLN A 10 2.16 -21.74 9.21
C GLN A 10 0.79 -21.16 9.63
N VAL A 11 0.30 -20.12 8.92
CA VAL A 11 -1.05 -19.60 9.17
C VAL A 11 -2.12 -20.67 8.87
N ARG A 12 -1.93 -21.49 7.86
CA ARG A 12 -2.86 -22.56 7.46
C ARG A 12 -2.82 -23.78 8.37
N ASN A 13 -1.72 -24.02 9.03
CA ASN A 13 -1.48 -25.26 9.78
C ASN A 13 -2.45 -25.39 10.99
N PRO A 14 -3.41 -26.34 10.99
CA PRO A 14 -4.35 -26.51 12.08
C PRO A 14 -3.68 -27.07 13.36
N GLY A 15 -2.48 -27.65 13.24
CA GLY A 15 -1.69 -28.13 14.39
C GLY A 15 -1.08 -27.01 15.21
N LEU A 16 -1.08 -25.76 14.71
CA LEU A 16 -0.57 -24.60 15.45
C LEU A 16 -1.71 -23.88 16.18
N VAL A 17 -1.43 -23.44 17.40
CA VAL A 17 -2.39 -22.62 18.16
C VAL A 17 -2.60 -21.26 17.50
N ALA A 18 -3.78 -20.66 17.69
CA ALA A 18 -4.16 -19.43 17.01
C ALA A 18 -3.17 -18.26 17.22
N THR A 19 -2.56 -18.18 18.39
CA THR A 19 -1.50 -17.18 18.68
C THR A 19 -0.29 -17.33 17.77
N GLN A 20 0.16 -18.56 17.49
CA GLN A 20 1.29 -18.84 16.60
C GLN A 20 0.91 -18.52 15.14
N ARG A 21 -0.30 -18.92 14.72
CA ARG A 21 -0.83 -18.62 13.37
C ARG A 21 -0.97 -17.10 13.16
N ARG A 22 -1.48 -16.37 14.18
CA ARG A 22 -1.53 -14.89 14.15
C ARG A 22 -0.13 -14.28 14.03
N THR A 23 0.85 -14.81 14.77
CA THR A 23 2.24 -14.35 14.68
C THR A 23 2.82 -14.59 13.30
N ALA A 24 2.56 -15.75 12.69
CA ALA A 24 2.96 -16.05 11.32
C ALA A 24 2.33 -15.07 10.31
N LEU A 25 1.04 -14.75 10.45
CA LEU A 25 0.36 -13.75 9.61
C LEU A 25 1.01 -12.36 9.74
N ARG A 26 1.35 -11.92 10.95
CA ARG A 26 2.07 -10.66 11.16
C ARG A 26 3.46 -10.67 10.49
N LYS A 27 4.17 -11.79 10.55
CA LYS A 27 5.47 -11.95 9.85
C LYS A 27 5.32 -11.95 8.33
N CYS A 28 4.16 -12.35 7.76
CA CYS A 28 3.88 -12.15 6.35
C CYS A 28 3.94 -10.68 5.95
N LEU A 29 3.54 -9.76 6.85
CA LEU A 29 3.59 -8.31 6.59
C LEU A 29 5.02 -7.76 6.53
N GLU A 30 6.00 -8.42 7.13
CA GLU A 30 7.41 -8.07 6.97
C GLU A 30 7.91 -8.36 5.53
N ARG A 31 7.13 -9.11 4.75
CA ARG A 31 7.45 -9.51 3.38
C ARG A 31 6.57 -8.83 2.34
N PHE A 32 5.36 -8.42 2.73
CA PHE A 32 4.43 -7.73 1.86
C PHE A 32 3.40 -6.95 2.71
N ALA A 33 3.44 -5.63 2.66
CA ALA A 33 2.57 -4.76 3.45
C ALA A 33 2.26 -3.46 2.67
N PRO A 34 1.32 -3.48 1.70
CA PRO A 34 1.10 -2.37 0.75
C PRO A 34 0.85 -1.00 1.40
N TYR A 35 0.15 -0.96 2.53
CA TYR A 35 -0.14 0.28 3.28
C TYR A 35 0.93 0.62 4.34
N GLY A 36 2.07 -0.10 4.37
CA GLY A 36 2.96 -0.18 5.51
C GLY A 36 2.45 -1.18 6.55
N HIS A 37 3.37 -1.70 7.38
CA HIS A 37 3.09 -2.82 8.29
C HIS A 37 1.86 -2.59 9.20
N ARG A 38 1.79 -1.42 9.87
CA ARG A 38 0.73 -1.12 10.84
C ARG A 38 -0.64 -0.95 10.18
N ALA A 39 -0.70 -0.20 9.10
CA ALA A 39 -1.95 0.07 8.39
C ALA A 39 -2.47 -1.18 7.67
N THR A 40 -1.58 -1.98 7.06
CA THR A 40 -1.97 -3.26 6.46
C THR A 40 -2.50 -4.23 7.51
N TRP A 41 -1.86 -4.33 8.68
CA TRP A 41 -2.36 -5.14 9.79
C TRP A 41 -3.75 -4.70 10.24
N HIS A 42 -3.95 -3.41 10.47
CA HIS A 42 -5.24 -2.86 10.87
C HIS A 42 -6.32 -3.14 9.82
N HIS A 43 -6.01 -2.93 8.55
CA HIS A 43 -6.91 -3.22 7.43
C HIS A 43 -7.36 -4.69 7.43
N LEU A 44 -6.42 -5.64 7.48
CA LEU A 44 -6.72 -7.06 7.49
C LEU A 44 -7.58 -7.46 8.71
N CYS A 45 -7.24 -6.94 9.89
CA CYS A 45 -8.01 -7.17 11.11
C CYS A 45 -9.44 -6.67 10.97
N THR A 46 -9.63 -5.43 10.51
CA THR A 46 -10.95 -4.81 10.32
C THR A 46 -11.79 -5.62 9.33
N ARG A 47 -11.20 -5.99 8.19
CA ARG A 47 -11.92 -6.73 7.15
C ARG A 47 -12.27 -8.17 7.54
N ALA A 48 -11.39 -8.84 8.26
CA ALA A 48 -11.63 -10.21 8.75
C ALA A 48 -12.41 -10.25 10.08
N GLY A 49 -12.74 -9.10 10.67
CA GLY A 49 -13.42 -9.04 11.97
C GLY A 49 -12.54 -9.53 13.14
N ILE A 50 -11.21 -9.37 13.04
CA ILE A 50 -10.25 -9.71 14.09
C ILE A 50 -10.05 -8.48 14.98
N GLY A 51 -10.20 -8.61 16.29
CA GLY A 51 -9.79 -7.57 17.22
C GLY A 51 -8.27 -7.33 17.10
N THR A 52 -7.83 -6.09 16.94
CA THR A 52 -6.40 -5.78 16.77
C THR A 52 -5.54 -6.24 17.95
N GLN A 53 -6.13 -6.32 19.14
CA GLN A 53 -5.51 -6.82 20.38
C GLN A 53 -5.87 -8.28 20.68
N ASP A 54 -6.73 -8.92 19.88
CA ASP A 54 -7.12 -10.31 20.10
C ASP A 54 -5.91 -11.24 19.94
N ARG A 55 -5.56 -11.91 21.02
CA ARG A 55 -4.43 -12.84 21.07
C ARG A 55 -4.78 -14.23 20.53
N ASN A 56 -6.06 -14.58 20.53
CA ASN A 56 -6.54 -15.91 20.13
C ASN A 56 -7.69 -15.79 19.09
N PRO A 57 -7.45 -15.18 17.93
CA PRO A 57 -8.48 -14.97 16.94
C PRO A 57 -8.99 -16.29 16.35
N ASP A 58 -10.24 -16.26 15.88
CA ASP A 58 -10.84 -17.38 15.17
C ASP A 58 -9.98 -17.81 13.96
N PRO A 59 -9.72 -19.11 13.78
CA PRO A 59 -8.90 -19.61 12.68
C PRO A 59 -9.43 -19.26 11.29
N GLY A 60 -10.75 -19.24 11.09
CA GLY A 60 -11.38 -18.88 9.81
C GLY A 60 -11.12 -17.40 9.46
N ARG A 61 -11.16 -16.53 10.46
CA ARG A 61 -10.83 -15.11 10.29
C ARG A 61 -9.36 -14.89 9.92
N LEU A 62 -8.43 -15.66 10.52
CA LEU A 62 -7.01 -15.64 10.12
C LEU A 62 -6.83 -16.07 8.67
N MET A 63 -7.57 -17.10 8.25
CA MET A 63 -7.55 -17.58 6.87
C MET A 63 -8.10 -16.54 5.89
N ALA A 64 -9.18 -15.84 6.25
CA ALA A 64 -9.74 -14.76 5.43
C ALA A 64 -8.75 -13.59 5.26
N ALA A 65 -8.09 -13.19 6.35
CA ALA A 65 -7.06 -12.15 6.33
C ALA A 65 -5.85 -12.56 5.46
N LEU A 66 -5.40 -13.82 5.58
CA LEU A 66 -4.32 -14.35 4.75
C LEU A 66 -4.72 -14.36 3.27
N ALA A 67 -5.93 -14.83 2.94
CA ALA A 67 -6.40 -14.91 1.56
C ALA A 67 -6.44 -13.53 0.88
N GLU A 68 -6.87 -12.48 1.59
CA GLU A 68 -6.84 -11.11 1.08
C GLU A 68 -5.41 -10.62 0.84
N LEU A 69 -4.49 -10.90 1.76
CA LEU A 69 -3.08 -10.54 1.64
C LEU A 69 -2.41 -11.26 0.46
N GLU A 70 -2.71 -12.53 0.27
CA GLU A 70 -2.19 -13.34 -0.84
C GLU A 70 -2.72 -12.88 -2.20
N GLU A 71 -4.01 -12.56 -2.30
CA GLU A 71 -4.59 -12.02 -3.54
C GLU A 71 -3.85 -10.73 -3.96
N ALA A 72 -3.68 -9.82 -3.00
CA ALA A 72 -2.97 -8.57 -3.24
C ALA A 72 -1.50 -8.80 -3.63
N ARG A 73 -0.83 -9.73 -2.95
CA ARG A 73 0.57 -10.07 -3.23
C ARG A 73 0.75 -10.72 -4.61
N ASN A 74 -0.12 -11.65 -4.98
CA ASN A 74 -0.05 -12.30 -6.28
C ASN A 74 -0.25 -11.30 -7.42
N LEU A 75 -1.20 -10.38 -7.27
CA LEU A 75 -1.40 -9.28 -8.21
C LEU A 75 -0.15 -8.41 -8.33
N TRP A 76 0.49 -8.07 -7.21
CA TRP A 76 1.69 -7.24 -7.20
C TRP A 76 2.88 -7.94 -7.87
N LEU A 77 3.10 -9.22 -7.57
CA LEU A 77 4.18 -10.01 -8.18
C LEU A 77 4.00 -10.15 -9.70
N ALA A 78 2.77 -10.37 -10.17
CA ALA A 78 2.49 -10.41 -11.60
C ALA A 78 2.81 -9.05 -12.26
N TYR A 79 2.44 -7.94 -11.62
CA TYR A 79 2.79 -6.61 -12.09
C TYR A 79 4.31 -6.38 -12.12
N GLU A 80 5.05 -6.78 -11.08
CA GLU A 80 6.53 -6.67 -11.04
C GLU A 80 7.18 -7.47 -12.18
N GLU A 81 6.68 -8.67 -12.46
CA GLU A 81 7.17 -9.52 -13.55
C GLU A 81 6.95 -8.88 -14.92
N ASP A 82 5.73 -8.40 -15.18
CA ASP A 82 5.37 -7.72 -16.42
C ASP A 82 6.17 -6.44 -16.62
N PHE A 83 6.33 -5.64 -15.57
CA PHE A 83 7.13 -4.42 -15.59
C PHE A 83 8.59 -4.74 -15.89
N ALA A 84 9.18 -5.73 -15.23
CA ALA A 84 10.56 -6.14 -15.46
C ALA A 84 10.77 -6.66 -16.90
N ALA A 85 9.80 -7.42 -17.43
CA ALA A 85 9.85 -7.91 -18.82
C ALA A 85 9.82 -6.74 -19.81
N ARG A 86 8.93 -5.75 -19.60
CA ARG A 86 8.87 -4.53 -20.42
C ARG A 86 10.19 -3.77 -20.37
N ARG A 87 10.76 -3.55 -19.18
CA ARG A 87 12.04 -2.83 -19.02
C ARG A 87 13.22 -3.53 -19.69
N ARG A 88 13.21 -4.87 -19.76
CA ARG A 88 14.23 -5.63 -20.51
C ARG A 88 14.10 -5.40 -22.00
N ARG A 89 12.85 -5.42 -22.57
CA ARG A 89 12.61 -5.12 -24.00
C ARG A 89 13.05 -3.70 -24.34
N GLU A 90 12.62 -2.69 -23.57
CA GLU A 90 13.00 -1.29 -23.78
C GLU A 90 14.52 -1.07 -23.77
N LYS A 91 15.23 -1.80 -22.89
CA LYS A 91 16.70 -1.76 -22.85
C LYS A 91 17.31 -2.36 -24.13
N HIS A 92 16.77 -3.48 -24.60
CA HIS A 92 17.25 -4.14 -25.82
C HIS A 92 17.02 -3.26 -27.06
N GLU A 93 15.91 -2.56 -27.11
CA GLU A 93 15.52 -1.66 -28.21
C GLU A 93 16.18 -0.27 -28.11
N GLY A 94 16.92 0.01 -27.04
CA GLY A 94 17.59 1.30 -26.84
C GLY A 94 16.66 2.48 -26.53
N ILE A 95 15.39 2.22 -26.22
CA ILE A 95 14.36 3.24 -25.96
C ILE A 95 14.11 3.47 -24.46
N ARG A 96 14.82 2.75 -23.60
CA ARG A 96 14.65 2.85 -22.15
C ARG A 96 14.96 4.23 -21.62
N GLN A 97 13.94 4.90 -21.07
CA GLN A 97 14.10 6.19 -20.40
C GLN A 97 13.68 6.11 -18.93
N PRO A 98 14.36 6.86 -18.03
CA PRO A 98 13.86 7.05 -16.69
C PRO A 98 12.55 7.86 -16.73
N GLY A 99 11.65 7.58 -15.78
CA GLY A 99 10.38 8.31 -15.67
C GLY A 99 9.69 7.99 -14.36
N ALA A 100 8.64 8.74 -14.04
CA ALA A 100 7.94 8.66 -12.78
C ALA A 100 7.43 7.25 -12.43
N LEU A 101 6.97 6.48 -13.41
CA LEU A 101 6.56 5.10 -13.24
C LEU A 101 7.73 4.21 -12.80
N HIS A 102 8.90 4.39 -13.43
CA HIS A 102 10.10 3.63 -13.07
C HIS A 102 10.59 3.98 -11.67
N GLU A 103 10.62 5.25 -11.32
CA GLU A 103 11.01 5.72 -9.98
C GLU A 103 10.06 5.20 -8.91
N TRP A 104 8.75 5.24 -9.18
CA TRP A 104 7.74 4.68 -8.28
C TRP A 104 7.95 3.17 -8.09
N HIS A 105 8.17 2.42 -9.17
CA HIS A 105 8.40 0.99 -9.11
C HIS A 105 9.67 0.65 -8.31
N LEU A 106 10.76 1.41 -8.47
CA LEU A 106 11.99 1.20 -7.69
C LEU A 106 11.76 1.39 -6.18
N ARG A 107 10.96 2.40 -5.79
CA ARG A 107 10.64 2.65 -4.37
C ARG A 107 9.75 1.57 -3.77
N THR A 108 8.85 1.00 -4.56
CA THR A 108 7.84 0.04 -4.11
C THR A 108 8.25 -1.41 -4.31
N TRP A 109 9.47 -1.62 -4.79
CA TRP A 109 10.03 -2.96 -5.02
C TRP A 109 9.93 -3.84 -3.77
N GLY A 110 9.45 -5.08 -3.95
CA GLY A 110 9.28 -6.01 -2.84
C GLY A 110 7.95 -5.86 -2.07
N GLY A 111 7.10 -4.89 -2.46
CA GLY A 111 5.71 -4.81 -1.99
C GLY A 111 5.51 -4.23 -0.59
N CYS A 112 6.46 -3.46 -0.08
CA CYS A 112 6.29 -2.67 1.14
C CYS A 112 6.07 -1.21 0.77
N ASP A 113 5.15 -0.54 1.49
CA ASP A 113 4.85 0.89 1.30
C ASP A 113 4.48 1.28 -0.14
N ILE A 114 3.75 0.40 -0.83
CA ILE A 114 3.30 0.66 -2.23
C ILE A 114 2.30 1.81 -2.27
N VAL A 115 1.38 1.79 -1.31
CA VAL A 115 0.29 2.76 -1.12
C VAL A 115 0.27 3.14 0.36
N PRO A 116 1.32 3.79 0.88
CA PRO A 116 1.43 4.06 2.31
C PRO A 116 0.22 4.84 2.81
N CYS A 117 -0.20 4.55 4.06
CA CYS A 117 -1.25 5.30 4.72
C CYS A 117 -0.70 6.15 5.85
N GLU A 118 -1.23 7.36 5.97
CA GLU A 118 -0.83 8.37 6.98
C GLU A 118 -0.89 7.82 8.41
N SER A 119 -1.90 7.01 8.69
CA SER A 119 -2.19 6.48 10.01
C SER A 119 -2.59 5.01 9.91
N PRO A 120 -2.27 4.19 10.91
CA PRO A 120 -2.71 2.79 10.96
C PRO A 120 -4.23 2.61 10.85
N HIS A 121 -5.01 3.61 11.25
CA HIS A 121 -6.47 3.58 11.26
C HIS A 121 -7.12 4.28 10.05
N ARG A 122 -6.33 4.97 9.23
CA ARG A 122 -6.79 5.66 8.00
C ARG A 122 -6.26 4.93 6.79
N HIS A 123 -7.04 4.04 6.27
CA HIS A 123 -6.77 3.28 5.04
C HIS A 123 -8.06 3.07 4.26
N PRO A 124 -7.99 2.80 2.95
CA PRO A 124 -9.16 2.47 2.15
C PRO A 124 -9.92 1.27 2.71
N THR A 125 -11.25 1.29 2.58
CA THR A 125 -12.11 0.16 2.97
C THR A 125 -12.19 -0.93 1.90
N ALA A 126 -11.86 -0.59 0.65
CA ALA A 126 -11.80 -1.54 -0.46
C ALA A 126 -10.71 -2.61 -0.23
N ARG A 127 -10.85 -3.77 -0.87
CA ARG A 127 -9.86 -4.86 -0.79
C ARG A 127 -8.48 -4.39 -1.27
N LEU A 128 -7.42 -4.93 -0.63
CA LEU A 128 -6.04 -4.58 -0.97
C LEU A 128 -5.73 -4.72 -2.46
N ALA A 129 -6.15 -5.83 -3.07
CA ALA A 129 -5.93 -6.07 -4.50
C ALA A 129 -6.64 -5.05 -5.39
N GLU A 130 -7.84 -4.60 -5.01
CA GLU A 130 -8.58 -3.58 -5.75
C GLU A 130 -7.88 -2.22 -5.68
N VAL A 131 -7.40 -1.84 -4.50
CA VAL A 131 -6.63 -0.60 -4.32
C VAL A 131 -5.35 -0.62 -5.14
N LEU A 132 -4.62 -1.73 -5.11
CA LEU A 132 -3.40 -1.88 -5.91
C LEU A 132 -3.69 -1.77 -7.41
N ARG A 133 -4.74 -2.43 -7.93
CA ARG A 133 -5.14 -2.30 -9.35
C ARG A 133 -5.39 -0.84 -9.74
N ARG A 134 -6.10 -0.08 -8.91
CA ARG A 134 -6.41 1.34 -9.16
C ARG A 134 -5.14 2.20 -9.21
N VAL A 135 -4.21 1.99 -8.28
CA VAL A 135 -2.95 2.75 -8.25
C VAL A 135 -2.03 2.37 -9.40
N ILE A 136 -1.88 1.09 -9.69
CA ILE A 136 -1.12 0.60 -10.86
C ILE A 136 -1.68 1.22 -12.14
N ALA A 137 -3.00 1.12 -12.35
CA ALA A 137 -3.64 1.69 -13.55
C ALA A 137 -3.45 3.21 -13.65
N ALA A 138 -3.49 3.94 -12.53
CA ALA A 138 -3.22 5.37 -12.53
C ALA A 138 -1.77 5.68 -12.92
N MET A 139 -0.80 4.95 -12.37
CA MET A 139 0.62 5.11 -12.70
C MET A 139 0.93 4.74 -14.15
N GLU A 140 0.37 3.62 -14.63
CA GLU A 140 0.56 3.14 -16.01
C GLU A 140 -0.09 4.08 -17.05
N SER A 141 -1.19 4.74 -16.71
CA SER A 141 -1.86 5.66 -17.64
C SER A 141 -1.01 6.88 -17.99
N GLY A 142 -0.05 7.25 -17.14
CA GLY A 142 0.74 8.47 -17.25
C GLY A 142 -0.08 9.77 -17.23
N ARG A 143 -1.40 9.67 -16.97
CA ARG A 143 -2.32 10.82 -16.95
C ARG A 143 -2.36 11.43 -15.56
N GLN A 144 -2.22 12.75 -15.51
CA GLN A 144 -2.46 13.49 -14.28
C GLN A 144 -3.95 13.68 -14.03
N ARG A 145 -4.34 13.65 -12.76
CA ARG A 145 -5.73 13.76 -12.30
C ARG A 145 -5.83 14.70 -11.10
N GLU A 146 -7.04 15.17 -10.81
CA GLU A 146 -7.32 16.06 -9.69
C GLU A 146 -7.84 15.30 -8.45
N ASP A 147 -8.17 14.02 -8.63
CA ASP A 147 -8.78 13.17 -7.62
C ASP A 147 -7.86 11.99 -7.23
N CYS A 148 -8.11 11.44 -6.07
CA CYS A 148 -7.40 10.27 -5.56
C CYS A 148 -7.72 9.03 -6.42
N PRO A 149 -6.73 8.31 -6.95
CA PRO A 149 -6.96 7.12 -7.75
C PRO A 149 -7.66 6.00 -6.98
N VAL A 150 -7.59 6.05 -5.65
CA VAL A 150 -8.14 5.00 -4.79
C VAL A 150 -9.62 5.22 -4.47
N CYS A 151 -10.00 6.43 -4.04
CA CYS A 151 -11.36 6.71 -3.55
C CYS A 151 -12.10 7.82 -4.31
N GLY A 152 -11.46 8.50 -5.27
CA GLY A 152 -12.04 9.63 -5.99
C GLY A 152 -12.07 10.94 -5.20
N GLY A 153 -11.54 10.97 -3.97
CA GLY A 153 -11.50 12.18 -3.14
C GLY A 153 -10.61 13.26 -3.75
N ARG A 154 -10.98 14.53 -3.56
CA ARG A 154 -10.27 15.69 -4.15
C ARG A 154 -9.50 16.52 -3.15
N ARG A 155 -9.57 16.22 -1.86
CA ARG A 155 -8.87 16.96 -0.82
C ARG A 155 -7.57 16.28 -0.45
N PHE A 156 -6.49 17.03 -0.57
CA PHE A 156 -5.14 16.56 -0.25
C PHE A 156 -4.47 17.53 0.71
N VAL A 157 -3.60 16.96 1.57
CA VAL A 157 -2.68 17.74 2.40
C VAL A 157 -1.28 17.15 2.21
N TRP A 158 -0.28 17.99 2.11
CA TRP A 158 1.11 17.55 2.01
C TRP A 158 1.65 17.21 3.39
N HIS A 159 2.13 15.99 3.57
CA HIS A 159 2.89 15.62 4.76
C HIS A 159 4.41 15.70 4.46
N SER A 160 5.12 16.48 5.28
CA SER A 160 6.57 16.70 5.15
C SER A 160 7.30 16.65 6.48
N ASP A 161 6.65 16.22 7.56
CA ASP A 161 7.29 16.10 8.85
C ASP A 161 8.30 14.96 8.84
N GLY A 162 9.57 15.29 9.13
CA GLY A 162 10.71 14.37 9.12
C GLY A 162 10.60 13.18 10.10
N ALA A 163 9.48 13.06 10.82
CA ALA A 163 9.17 11.93 11.70
C ALA A 163 8.43 10.79 10.98
N HIS A 164 7.86 11.05 9.78
CA HIS A 164 7.17 10.04 8.98
C HIS A 164 7.99 9.66 7.73
N PRO A 165 8.13 8.36 7.43
CA PRO A 165 8.83 7.91 6.22
C PRO A 165 8.11 8.31 4.92
N VAL A 166 6.99 9.01 5.03
CA VAL A 166 6.11 9.28 3.92
C VAL A 166 6.04 10.79 3.65
N ASN A 167 6.80 11.21 2.64
CA ASN A 167 6.76 12.58 2.11
C ASN A 167 5.87 12.60 0.85
N GLY A 168 4.72 13.26 0.91
CA GLY A 168 3.84 13.37 -0.24
C GLY A 168 2.41 13.82 0.06
N PRO A 169 1.57 13.92 -0.99
CA PRO A 169 0.18 14.33 -0.88
C PRO A 169 -0.67 13.20 -0.30
N VAL A 170 -1.28 13.43 0.84
CA VAL A 170 -2.20 12.52 1.54
C VAL A 170 -3.63 12.86 1.19
N CYS A 171 -4.37 11.88 0.67
CA CYS A 171 -5.82 12.01 0.48
C CYS A 171 -6.53 12.10 1.83
N GLN A 172 -7.35 13.14 2.03
CA GLN A 172 -8.04 13.37 3.30
C GLN A 172 -9.23 12.44 3.51
N GLU A 173 -9.76 11.83 2.46
CA GLU A 173 -10.87 10.89 2.52
C GLU A 173 -10.41 9.46 2.91
N CYS A 174 -9.33 8.95 2.32
CA CYS A 174 -8.89 7.57 2.54
C CYS A 174 -7.53 7.40 3.21
N GLY A 175 -6.81 8.50 3.51
CA GLY A 175 -5.53 8.47 4.20
C GLY A 175 -4.34 7.94 3.38
N VAL A 176 -4.54 7.65 2.10
CA VAL A 176 -3.48 7.15 1.20
C VAL A 176 -2.54 8.28 0.81
N VAL A 177 -1.25 8.01 0.86
CA VAL A 177 -0.24 8.84 0.22
C VAL A 177 -0.23 8.52 -1.27
N THR A 178 -0.73 9.46 -2.05
CA THR A 178 -0.85 9.32 -3.49
C THR A 178 0.48 9.62 -4.18
N PRO A 179 0.94 8.81 -5.13
CA PRO A 179 2.13 9.15 -5.91
C PRO A 179 1.95 10.52 -6.59
N SER A 180 2.89 11.45 -6.36
CA SER A 180 2.80 12.82 -6.90
C SER A 180 2.67 12.85 -8.43
N ALA A 181 3.25 11.88 -9.11
CA ALA A 181 3.23 11.78 -10.56
C ALA A 181 1.81 11.62 -11.17
N VAL A 182 0.84 11.11 -10.39
CA VAL A 182 -0.56 10.96 -10.88
C VAL A 182 -1.43 12.17 -10.58
N LEU A 183 -0.91 13.19 -9.88
CA LEU A 183 -1.68 14.39 -9.54
C LEU A 183 -1.25 15.59 -10.38
N THR A 184 -2.22 16.47 -10.70
CA THR A 184 -1.92 17.73 -11.39
C THR A 184 -1.08 18.66 -10.52
N THR A 185 -0.32 19.53 -11.16
CA THR A 185 0.47 20.57 -10.46
C THR A 185 -0.43 21.45 -9.60
N ALA A 186 -1.65 21.76 -10.05
CA ALA A 186 -2.61 22.54 -9.28
C ALA A 186 -3.03 21.83 -7.98
N THR A 187 -3.33 20.52 -8.04
CA THR A 187 -3.66 19.70 -6.87
C THR A 187 -2.49 19.63 -5.89
N LEU A 188 -1.26 19.43 -6.38
CA LEU A 188 -0.05 19.38 -5.54
C LEU A 188 0.20 20.73 -4.85
N SER A 189 0.02 21.83 -5.55
CA SER A 189 0.17 23.18 -4.99
C SER A 189 -0.89 23.48 -3.92
N ALA A 190 -2.14 23.05 -4.14
CA ALA A 190 -3.20 23.16 -3.15
C ALA A 190 -2.91 22.33 -1.89
N ALA A 191 -2.42 21.10 -2.05
CA ALA A 191 -2.04 20.22 -0.93
C ALA A 191 -0.93 20.84 -0.05
N ARG A 192 0.07 21.49 -0.66
CA ARG A 192 1.15 22.18 0.06
C ARG A 192 0.65 23.40 0.82
N ARG A 193 -0.24 24.22 0.24
CA ARG A 193 -0.87 25.36 0.94
C ARG A 193 -1.66 24.88 2.15
N ALA A 194 -2.50 23.87 2.01
CA ALA A 194 -3.29 23.33 3.10
C ALA A 194 -2.43 22.81 4.28
N ASN A 195 -1.20 22.39 4.04
CA ASN A 195 -0.26 22.01 5.10
C ASN A 195 0.28 23.26 5.83
N ALA A 196 0.65 24.32 5.09
CA ALA A 196 1.14 25.57 5.66
C ALA A 196 0.07 26.22 6.58
N ASP A 197 -1.20 26.23 6.14
CA ASP A 197 -2.32 26.78 6.93
C ASP A 197 -2.52 26.00 8.24
N ARG A 198 -2.35 24.67 8.23
CA ARG A 198 -2.42 23.85 9.46
C ARG A 198 -1.28 24.13 10.42
N ALA A 199 -0.07 24.26 9.92
CA ALA A 199 1.10 24.57 10.75
C ALA A 199 0.93 25.93 11.45
N PHE A 200 0.37 26.92 10.74
CA PHE A 200 0.09 28.25 11.29
C PHE A 200 -1.04 28.26 12.34
N ALA A 201 -2.05 27.40 12.15
CA ALA A 201 -3.17 27.28 13.10
C ALA A 201 -2.80 26.48 14.38
N ALA A 202 -1.70 25.77 14.38
CA ALA A 202 -1.21 24.97 15.52
C ALA A 202 -0.11 25.67 16.33
N ALA A 203 0.39 26.82 15.89
CA ALA A 203 1.39 27.65 16.55
C ALA A 203 0.74 28.77 17.35
#